data_f6850db2fc296a00210d74c7b578fb31
#
_entry.id   f6850db2fc296a00210d74c7b578fb31
#
_cell.length_a   1.000
_cell.length_b   1.000
_cell.length_c   1.000
_cell.angle_alpha   90.00
_cell.angle_beta   90.00
_cell.angle_gamma   90.00
#
_symmetry.space_group_name_H-M   'P 1'
#
loop_
_entity.id
_entity.type
_entity.pdbx_description
1 polymer ?
#
loop_
_entity_poly.entity_id
_entity_poly.type
_entity_poly.pdbx_seq_one_letter_code
_entity_poly.pdbx_strand_id
1 'polypeptide(L)'
;KTLRNNNSSRFGKWVAIDFDPYGKIVSAKAQSFLLEKIRVVAPAKGERNFHIFYQLFSSSRMREKYMLTSPEKYRYLGVSGCFEADGVDDAKEFEDTQKSMKLLGFTPKQQSRVFKTVAAILHLGSIRFKSSRKGNADGCEVKSGKRLKRAADLLGVPVESLEKAVTYRSITIGRKKTMIPLNPTQALDACDALS
;
A
#
# COMPACT_ATOMS: atom_id res chain seq x y z
N LYS A 1 -8.12 13.98 3.56
CA LYS A 1 -7.94 15.45 3.50
C LYS A 1 -6.98 15.78 2.37
N THR A 2 -7.25 16.83 1.61
CA THR A 2 -6.38 17.37 0.56
C THR A 2 -6.12 18.83 0.85
N LEU A 3 -5.14 19.45 0.16
CA LEU A 3 -4.91 20.90 0.24
C LEU A 3 -6.15 21.74 -0.12
N ARG A 4 -7.01 21.21 -1.00
CA ARG A 4 -8.25 21.87 -1.42
C ARG A 4 -9.46 21.52 -0.56
N ASN A 5 -9.41 20.37 0.10
CA ASN A 5 -10.51 19.87 0.92
C ASN A 5 -9.96 19.02 2.07
N ASN A 6 -9.99 19.57 3.27
CA ASN A 6 -9.50 18.90 4.46
C ASN A 6 -10.45 17.78 4.96
N ASN A 7 -11.62 17.61 4.35
CA ASN A 7 -12.59 16.58 4.66
C ASN A 7 -13.11 15.90 3.38
N SER A 8 -12.24 15.17 2.68
CA SER A 8 -12.55 14.49 1.43
C SER A 8 -12.86 13.02 1.67
N SER A 9 -14.03 12.56 1.23
CA SER A 9 -14.38 11.13 1.17
C SER A 9 -13.75 10.49 -0.06
N ARG A 10 -13.13 9.30 0.12
CA ARG A 10 -12.43 8.56 -0.94
C ARG A 10 -13.06 7.21 -1.22
N PHE A 11 -14.25 6.98 -0.71
CA PHE A 11 -15.03 5.76 -0.91
C PHE A 11 -16.51 6.01 -0.65
N GLY A 12 -17.35 5.16 -1.22
CA GLY A 12 -18.75 5.04 -0.83
C GLY A 12 -18.91 4.01 0.28
N LYS A 13 -19.89 4.20 1.13
CA LYS A 13 -20.23 3.28 2.21
C LYS A 13 -21.71 2.96 2.16
N TRP A 14 -22.03 1.69 2.07
CA TRP A 14 -23.38 1.16 2.21
C TRP A 14 -23.50 0.49 3.57
N VAL A 15 -24.56 0.81 4.30
CA VAL A 15 -24.88 0.15 5.57
C VAL A 15 -26.26 -0.46 5.47
N ALA A 16 -26.34 -1.79 5.50
CA ALA A 16 -27.58 -2.53 5.66
C ALA A 16 -27.84 -2.74 7.14
N ILE A 17 -29.04 -2.43 7.61
CA ILE A 17 -29.47 -2.62 9.01
C ILE A 17 -30.64 -3.56 9.00
N ASP A 18 -30.52 -4.66 9.74
CA ASP A 18 -31.57 -5.66 9.88
C ASP A 18 -32.33 -5.41 11.18
N PHE A 19 -33.64 -5.49 11.11
CA PHE A 19 -34.55 -5.34 12.23
C PHE A 19 -35.34 -6.64 12.49
N ASP A 20 -35.69 -6.89 13.75
CA ASP A 20 -36.62 -7.93 14.09
C ASP A 20 -38.09 -7.48 13.79
N PRO A 21 -39.09 -8.39 13.89
CA PRO A 21 -40.49 -8.03 13.66
C PRO A 21 -41.03 -6.94 14.58
N TYR A 22 -40.34 -6.63 15.67
CA TYR A 22 -40.72 -5.59 16.65
C TYR A 22 -39.98 -4.26 16.42
N GLY A 23 -39.20 -4.14 15.34
CA GLY A 23 -38.46 -2.93 14.98
C GLY A 23 -37.15 -2.72 15.74
N LYS A 24 -36.65 -3.74 16.45
CA LYS A 24 -35.33 -3.67 17.13
C LYS A 24 -34.22 -4.05 16.18
N ILE A 25 -33.12 -3.28 16.18
CA ILE A 25 -31.91 -3.59 15.40
C ILE A 25 -31.31 -4.89 15.91
N VAL A 26 -31.13 -5.86 15.01
CA VAL A 26 -30.51 -7.17 15.30
C VAL A 26 -29.11 -7.30 14.66
N SER A 27 -28.89 -6.66 13.51
CA SER A 27 -27.56 -6.66 12.89
C SER A 27 -27.32 -5.41 12.04
N ALA A 28 -26.05 -5.13 11.74
CA ALA A 28 -25.68 -4.12 10.76
C ALA A 28 -24.45 -4.61 9.97
N LYS A 29 -24.53 -4.50 8.64
CA LYS A 29 -23.44 -4.86 7.72
C LYS A 29 -22.99 -3.63 6.95
N ALA A 30 -21.71 -3.25 7.10
CA ALA A 30 -21.14 -2.17 6.34
C ALA A 30 -20.32 -2.72 5.17
N GLN A 31 -20.50 -2.15 3.97
CA GLN A 31 -19.71 -2.43 2.78
C GLN A 31 -19.12 -1.13 2.24
N SER A 32 -17.83 -1.15 1.95
CA SER A 32 -17.14 -0.03 1.28
C SER A 32 -17.01 -0.32 -0.20
N PHE A 33 -17.23 0.69 -1.05
CA PHE A 33 -17.11 0.60 -2.49
C PHE A 33 -16.54 1.91 -3.05
N LEU A 34 -16.20 1.92 -4.34
CA LEU A 34 -15.57 3.07 -5.02
C LEU A 34 -14.28 3.54 -4.32
N LEU A 35 -13.46 2.58 -3.86
CA LEU A 35 -12.16 2.91 -3.28
C LEU A 35 -11.26 3.55 -4.34
N GLU A 36 -10.69 4.70 -4.03
CA GLU A 36 -9.72 5.40 -4.90
C GLU A 36 -8.36 4.68 -4.85
N LYS A 37 -8.27 3.49 -5.45
CA LYS A 37 -7.05 2.66 -5.44
C LYS A 37 -5.87 3.32 -6.15
N ILE A 38 -6.14 4.06 -7.21
CA ILE A 38 -5.11 4.76 -8.01
C ILE A 38 -4.30 5.74 -7.15
N ARG A 39 -4.90 6.34 -6.11
CA ARG A 39 -4.19 7.26 -5.21
C ARG A 39 -2.98 6.61 -4.52
N VAL A 40 -3.00 5.31 -4.27
CA VAL A 40 -1.87 4.61 -3.63
C VAL A 40 -0.60 4.83 -4.45
N VAL A 41 -0.68 4.63 -5.75
CA VAL A 41 0.46 4.61 -6.67
C VAL A 41 0.72 5.95 -7.37
N ALA A 42 -0.34 6.76 -7.57
CA ALA A 42 -0.29 8.01 -8.32
C ALA A 42 -1.16 9.11 -7.65
N PRO A 43 -0.79 9.61 -6.45
CA PRO A 43 -1.44 10.77 -5.89
C PRO A 43 -1.20 11.98 -6.79
N ALA A 44 -2.18 12.86 -6.92
CA ALA A 44 -2.06 14.07 -7.71
C ALA A 44 -0.94 14.98 -7.15
N LYS A 45 -0.28 15.74 -8.03
CA LYS A 45 0.76 16.69 -7.63
C LYS A 45 0.19 17.70 -6.62
N GLY A 46 0.89 17.93 -5.51
CA GLY A 46 0.45 18.81 -4.44
C GLY A 46 -0.63 18.23 -3.53
N GLU A 47 -1.03 16.97 -3.71
CA GLU A 47 -1.93 16.28 -2.79
C GLU A 47 -1.22 15.20 -1.99
N ARG A 48 -1.61 15.03 -0.73
CA ARG A 48 -1.13 13.92 0.08
C ARG A 48 -1.75 12.59 -0.39
N ASN A 49 -0.99 11.53 -0.26
CA ASN A 49 -1.51 10.17 -0.33
C ASN A 49 -2.40 9.87 0.91
N PHE A 50 -2.82 8.64 1.13
CA PHE A 50 -3.60 8.26 2.30
C PHE A 50 -2.87 8.58 3.61
N HIS A 51 -3.61 9.11 4.59
CA HIS A 51 -3.07 9.57 5.87
C HIS A 51 -2.27 8.51 6.60
N ILE A 52 -2.70 7.25 6.54
CA ILE A 52 -2.06 6.14 7.23
C ILE A 52 -0.57 5.99 6.89
N PHE A 53 -0.17 6.34 5.66
CA PHE A 53 1.25 6.31 5.30
C PHE A 53 2.05 7.31 6.14
N TYR A 54 1.58 8.55 6.26
CA TYR A 54 2.26 9.60 7.04
C TYR A 54 2.20 9.33 8.53
N GLN A 55 1.08 8.80 9.02
CA GLN A 55 0.91 8.35 10.40
C GLN A 55 1.94 7.29 10.79
N LEU A 56 2.31 6.36 9.91
CA LEU A 56 3.40 5.42 10.18
C LEU A 56 4.76 6.10 10.33
N PHE A 57 4.99 7.20 9.61
CA PHE A 57 6.24 7.97 9.72
C PHE A 57 6.29 8.86 10.96
N SER A 58 5.17 9.26 11.54
CA SER A 58 5.15 10.05 12.77
C SER A 58 5.67 9.28 13.99
N SER A 59 5.50 7.94 14.01
CA SER A 59 5.94 7.07 15.10
C SER A 59 7.36 6.54 14.87
N SER A 60 8.31 6.92 15.76
CA SER A 60 9.69 6.38 15.76
C SER A 60 9.71 4.86 15.85
N ARG A 61 8.87 4.28 16.72
CA ARG A 61 8.72 2.83 16.89
C ARG A 61 8.28 2.14 15.57
N MET A 62 7.37 2.75 14.81
CA MET A 62 6.91 2.16 13.54
C MET A 62 7.98 2.32 12.45
N ARG A 63 8.68 3.46 12.42
CA ARG A 63 9.80 3.65 11.50
C ARG A 63 10.88 2.58 11.70
N GLU A 64 11.30 2.36 12.93
CA GLU A 64 12.30 1.34 13.25
C GLU A 64 11.80 -0.06 12.92
N LYS A 65 10.62 -0.43 13.42
CA LYS A 65 10.02 -1.76 13.23
C LYS A 65 9.86 -2.15 11.77
N TYR A 66 9.48 -1.23 10.90
CA TYR A 66 9.22 -1.47 9.49
C TYR A 66 10.32 -0.94 8.58
N MET A 67 11.45 -0.52 9.14
CA MET A 67 12.63 -0.02 8.41
C MET A 67 12.29 1.14 7.47
N LEU A 68 11.38 2.02 7.91
CA LEU A 68 10.99 3.23 7.21
C LEU A 68 12.03 4.34 7.49
N THR A 69 12.42 5.07 6.47
CA THR A 69 13.39 6.18 6.56
C THR A 69 12.67 7.52 6.64
N SER A 70 12.47 8.20 5.53
CA SER A 70 11.72 9.45 5.45
C SER A 70 10.74 9.38 4.28
N PRO A 71 9.58 10.05 4.33
CA PRO A 71 8.50 9.94 3.34
C PRO A 71 8.97 10.20 1.90
N GLU A 72 9.85 11.18 1.69
CA GLU A 72 10.33 11.62 0.38
C GLU A 72 11.07 10.50 -0.38
N LYS A 73 11.63 9.53 0.35
CA LYS A 73 12.38 8.41 -0.22
C LYS A 73 11.49 7.28 -0.74
N TYR A 74 10.16 7.42 -0.60
CA TYR A 74 9.19 6.44 -1.07
C TYR A 74 8.42 7.01 -2.26
N ARG A 75 8.50 6.31 -3.41
CA ARG A 75 7.92 6.78 -4.67
C ARG A 75 6.46 7.21 -4.53
N TYR A 76 5.64 6.41 -3.87
CA TYR A 76 4.21 6.70 -3.70
C TYR A 76 3.89 7.95 -2.87
N LEU A 77 4.85 8.47 -2.12
CA LEU A 77 4.70 9.70 -1.34
C LEU A 77 5.46 10.86 -1.97
N GLY A 78 6.66 10.57 -2.50
CA GLY A 78 7.53 11.59 -3.08
C GLY A 78 7.03 12.19 -4.40
N VAL A 79 6.22 11.42 -5.18
CA VAL A 79 5.75 11.87 -6.49
C VAL A 79 4.84 13.10 -6.41
N SER A 80 4.07 13.26 -5.34
CA SER A 80 3.18 14.40 -5.15
C SER A 80 3.88 15.65 -4.62
N GLY A 81 5.02 15.48 -3.93
CA GLY A 81 5.75 16.55 -3.24
C GLY A 81 5.02 17.16 -2.03
N CYS A 82 3.92 16.54 -1.58
CA CYS A 82 3.10 17.03 -0.46
C CYS A 82 3.16 16.04 0.72
N PHE A 83 3.82 16.44 1.82
CA PHE A 83 4.03 15.59 2.99
C PHE A 83 3.22 16.05 4.19
N GLU A 84 2.84 17.31 4.25
CA GLU A 84 2.10 17.94 5.34
C GLU A 84 0.72 18.38 4.86
N ALA A 85 -0.21 18.58 5.77
CA ALA A 85 -1.51 19.18 5.52
C ALA A 85 -1.90 20.04 6.72
N ASP A 86 -2.40 21.24 6.46
CA ASP A 86 -2.81 22.19 7.48
C ASP A 86 -3.87 21.58 8.42
N GLY A 87 -3.66 21.77 9.72
CA GLY A 87 -4.54 21.27 10.77
C GLY A 87 -4.55 19.74 10.92
N VAL A 88 -3.54 19.04 10.40
CA VAL A 88 -3.37 17.57 10.54
C VAL A 88 -2.13 17.29 11.38
N ASP A 89 -2.33 16.74 12.58
CA ASP A 89 -1.28 16.15 13.41
C ASP A 89 -1.25 14.63 13.20
N ASP A 90 -0.33 14.16 12.36
CA ASP A 90 -0.22 12.73 12.03
C ASP A 90 0.11 11.86 13.25
N ALA A 91 0.80 12.37 14.26
CA ALA A 91 1.12 11.61 15.47
C ALA A 91 -0.14 11.37 16.31
N LYS A 92 -0.91 12.43 16.55
CA LYS A 92 -2.18 12.35 17.26
C LYS A 92 -3.20 11.51 16.49
N GLU A 93 -3.32 11.72 15.19
CA GLU A 93 -4.23 10.92 14.36
C GLU A 93 -3.83 9.44 14.31
N PHE A 94 -2.53 9.12 14.42
CA PHE A 94 -2.08 7.73 14.52
C PHE A 94 -2.49 7.07 15.84
N GLU A 95 -2.36 7.78 16.95
CA GLU A 95 -2.85 7.30 18.24
C GLU A 95 -4.37 7.05 18.21
N ASP A 96 -5.13 7.98 17.65
CA ASP A 96 -6.58 7.86 17.54
C ASP A 96 -6.97 6.70 16.59
N THR A 97 -6.21 6.48 15.52
CA THR A 97 -6.38 5.30 14.65
C THR A 97 -6.18 4.01 15.44
N GLN A 98 -5.11 3.90 16.25
CA GLN A 98 -4.85 2.71 17.06
C GLN A 98 -5.92 2.49 18.15
N LYS A 99 -6.36 3.57 18.80
CA LYS A 99 -7.46 3.52 19.79
C LYS A 99 -8.75 3.05 19.15
N SER A 100 -9.12 3.60 17.98
CA SER A 100 -10.32 3.22 17.24
C SER A 100 -10.29 1.76 16.81
N MET A 101 -9.15 1.28 16.31
CA MET A 101 -8.98 -0.14 15.98
C MET A 101 -9.18 -1.04 17.21
N LYS A 102 -8.65 -0.63 18.39
CA LYS A 102 -8.84 -1.38 19.64
C LYS A 102 -10.31 -1.40 20.05
N LEU A 103 -11.04 -0.28 19.96
CA LEU A 103 -12.47 -0.20 20.24
C LEU A 103 -13.31 -1.09 19.31
N LEU A 104 -12.88 -1.22 18.05
CA LEU A 104 -13.49 -2.13 17.06
C LEU A 104 -13.09 -3.60 17.26
N GLY A 105 -12.35 -3.95 18.32
CA GLY A 105 -11.98 -5.32 18.64
C GLY A 105 -10.72 -5.83 17.93
N PHE A 106 -9.97 -4.98 17.22
CA PHE A 106 -8.70 -5.41 16.63
C PHE A 106 -7.65 -5.70 17.72
N THR A 107 -7.18 -6.92 17.76
CA THR A 107 -6.08 -7.31 18.65
C THR A 107 -4.77 -6.60 18.23
N PRO A 108 -3.79 -6.44 19.12
CA PRO A 108 -2.48 -5.88 18.77
C PRO A 108 -1.79 -6.60 17.60
N LYS A 109 -1.99 -7.93 17.49
CA LYS A 109 -1.48 -8.74 16.37
C LYS A 109 -2.13 -8.37 15.05
N GLN A 110 -3.45 -8.16 15.04
CA GLN A 110 -4.19 -7.73 13.84
C GLN A 110 -3.79 -6.32 13.42
N GLN A 111 -3.72 -5.37 14.36
CA GLN A 111 -3.22 -4.02 14.07
C GLN A 111 -1.81 -4.05 13.47
N SER A 112 -0.91 -4.83 14.08
CA SER A 112 0.45 -5.00 13.56
C SER A 112 0.48 -5.58 12.15
N ARG A 113 -0.43 -6.48 11.79
CA ARG A 113 -0.55 -7.03 10.42
C ARG A 113 -0.97 -5.94 9.42
N VAL A 114 -1.96 -5.12 9.78
CA VAL A 114 -2.40 -3.99 8.94
C VAL A 114 -1.24 -3.04 8.67
N PHE A 115 -0.57 -2.55 9.71
CA PHE A 115 0.55 -1.61 9.57
C PHE A 115 1.75 -2.23 8.83
N LYS A 116 1.99 -3.53 9.03
CA LYS A 116 3.00 -4.29 8.30
C LYS A 116 2.73 -4.31 6.79
N THR A 117 1.47 -4.52 6.40
CA THR A 117 1.05 -4.50 4.99
C THR A 117 1.20 -3.10 4.39
N VAL A 118 0.76 -2.05 5.10
CA VAL A 118 0.91 -0.66 4.64
C VAL A 118 2.39 -0.30 4.44
N ALA A 119 3.27 -0.72 5.34
CA ALA A 119 4.71 -0.52 5.20
C ALA A 119 5.31 -1.32 4.02
N ALA A 120 4.82 -2.55 3.79
CA ALA A 120 5.25 -3.38 2.66
C ALA A 120 4.93 -2.71 1.31
N ILE A 121 3.74 -2.09 1.17
CA ILE A 121 3.34 -1.33 -0.02
C ILE A 121 4.33 -0.20 -0.30
N LEU A 122 4.77 0.55 0.72
CA LEU A 122 5.76 1.62 0.56
C LEU A 122 7.11 1.08 0.06
N HIS A 123 7.58 -0.04 0.60
CA HIS A 123 8.82 -0.67 0.13
C HIS A 123 8.66 -1.23 -1.29
N LEU A 124 7.52 -1.87 -1.60
CA LEU A 124 7.20 -2.42 -2.92
C LEU A 124 7.24 -1.33 -4.00
N GLY A 125 6.51 -0.23 -3.80
CA GLY A 125 6.50 0.90 -4.72
C GLY A 125 7.84 1.63 -4.88
N SER A 126 8.81 1.33 -4.01
CA SER A 126 10.15 1.93 -4.06
C SER A 126 11.21 0.99 -4.63
N ILE A 127 10.82 -0.18 -5.15
CA ILE A 127 11.70 -1.06 -5.91
C ILE A 127 12.04 -0.35 -7.22
N ARG A 128 13.31 -0.43 -7.62
CA ARG A 128 13.82 0.14 -8.88
C ARG A 128 14.37 -0.98 -9.74
N PHE A 129 14.17 -0.85 -11.03
CA PHE A 129 14.59 -1.80 -12.03
C PHE A 129 15.60 -1.17 -13.00
N LYS A 130 16.39 -2.00 -13.63
CA LYS A 130 17.28 -1.66 -14.74
C LYS A 130 17.12 -2.71 -15.84
N SER A 131 17.40 -2.36 -17.08
CA SER A 131 17.42 -3.34 -18.18
C SER A 131 18.42 -4.44 -17.90
N SER A 132 18.05 -5.68 -18.17
CA SER A 132 18.97 -6.82 -18.09
C SER A 132 19.99 -6.74 -19.22
N ARG A 133 21.26 -7.00 -18.88
CA ARG A 133 22.34 -7.12 -19.86
C ARG A 133 22.62 -8.57 -20.26
N LYS A 134 21.90 -9.54 -19.66
CA LYS A 134 22.10 -10.97 -19.86
C LYS A 134 21.04 -11.54 -20.79
N GLY A 135 21.42 -11.88 -21.99
CA GLY A 135 20.74 -12.84 -22.87
C GLY A 135 19.37 -12.47 -23.47
N ASN A 136 18.54 -11.69 -22.83
CA ASN A 136 17.26 -11.20 -23.34
C ASN A 136 17.24 -9.67 -23.31
N ALA A 137 17.26 -9.06 -24.47
CA ALA A 137 17.25 -7.60 -24.64
C ALA A 137 16.03 -6.91 -23.97
N ASP A 138 14.96 -7.65 -23.71
CA ASP A 138 13.67 -7.13 -23.21
C ASP A 138 13.42 -7.37 -21.72
N GLY A 139 14.38 -7.96 -20.97
CA GLY A 139 14.22 -8.26 -19.54
C GLY A 139 14.67 -7.14 -18.62
N CYS A 140 14.31 -7.23 -17.34
CA CYS A 140 14.81 -6.35 -16.29
C CYS A 140 15.40 -7.11 -15.10
N GLU A 141 16.24 -6.41 -14.34
CA GLU A 141 16.82 -6.85 -13.08
C GLU A 141 16.49 -5.85 -11.97
N VAL A 142 16.31 -6.33 -10.74
CA VAL A 142 16.10 -5.46 -9.59
C VAL A 142 17.41 -4.71 -9.24
N LYS A 143 17.36 -3.38 -9.28
CA LYS A 143 18.48 -2.51 -8.86
C LYS A 143 18.54 -2.30 -7.35
N SER A 144 17.39 -2.38 -6.66
CA SER A 144 17.25 -2.04 -5.24
C SER A 144 16.93 -3.28 -4.38
N GLY A 145 17.84 -4.26 -4.33
CA GLY A 145 17.66 -5.51 -3.59
C GLY A 145 17.26 -5.34 -2.12
N LYS A 146 17.75 -4.28 -1.43
CA LYS A 146 17.33 -3.98 -0.05
C LYS A 146 15.82 -3.67 0.05
N ARG A 147 15.24 -2.95 -0.93
CA ARG A 147 13.79 -2.64 -0.95
C ARG A 147 12.97 -3.89 -1.24
N LEU A 148 13.39 -4.69 -2.20
CA LEU A 148 12.77 -5.99 -2.52
C LEU A 148 12.76 -6.90 -1.29
N LYS A 149 13.92 -7.08 -0.63
CA LYS A 149 14.02 -7.91 0.58
C LYS A 149 13.08 -7.43 1.67
N ARG A 150 13.06 -6.12 1.97
CA ARG A 150 12.17 -5.55 3.00
C ARG A 150 10.69 -5.76 2.67
N ALA A 151 10.30 -5.56 1.41
CA ALA A 151 8.92 -5.82 0.96
C ALA A 151 8.57 -7.30 1.15
N ALA A 152 9.43 -8.23 0.73
CA ALA A 152 9.25 -9.67 0.87
C ALA A 152 9.13 -10.10 2.34
N ASP A 153 10.03 -9.63 3.22
CA ASP A 153 10.02 -9.89 4.67
C ASP A 153 8.72 -9.40 5.32
N LEU A 154 8.27 -8.20 4.93
CA LEU A 154 7.02 -7.62 5.43
C LEU A 154 5.79 -8.33 4.88
N LEU A 155 5.80 -8.81 3.66
CA LEU A 155 4.71 -9.59 3.07
C LEU A 155 4.71 -11.04 3.57
N GLY A 156 5.85 -11.53 4.08
CA GLY A 156 6.01 -12.91 4.53
C GLY A 156 6.13 -13.89 3.37
N VAL A 157 6.75 -13.46 2.27
CA VAL A 157 6.98 -14.28 1.07
C VAL A 157 8.47 -14.42 0.78
N PRO A 158 8.92 -15.50 0.11
CA PRO A 158 10.31 -15.62 -0.34
C PRO A 158 10.69 -14.47 -1.29
N VAL A 159 11.91 -13.96 -1.14
CA VAL A 159 12.42 -12.83 -1.96
C VAL A 159 12.38 -13.17 -3.44
N GLU A 160 12.80 -14.39 -3.80
CA GLU A 160 12.82 -14.88 -5.17
C GLU A 160 11.42 -14.98 -5.78
N SER A 161 10.43 -15.32 -4.96
CA SER A 161 9.02 -15.36 -5.40
C SER A 161 8.49 -13.97 -5.71
N LEU A 162 8.78 -12.99 -4.84
CA LEU A 162 8.39 -11.59 -5.08
C LEU A 162 9.14 -11.02 -6.29
N GLU A 163 10.45 -11.26 -6.40
CA GLU A 163 11.26 -10.83 -7.55
C GLU A 163 10.66 -11.36 -8.86
N LYS A 164 10.36 -12.66 -8.91
CA LYS A 164 9.75 -13.29 -10.07
C LYS A 164 8.36 -12.70 -10.39
N ALA A 165 7.56 -12.40 -9.37
CA ALA A 165 6.24 -11.81 -9.57
C ALA A 165 6.28 -10.41 -10.18
N VAL A 166 7.34 -9.62 -9.90
CA VAL A 166 7.47 -8.24 -10.42
C VAL A 166 8.37 -8.14 -11.65
N THR A 167 9.10 -9.20 -12.04
CA THR A 167 9.98 -9.18 -13.21
C THR A 167 9.52 -10.08 -14.35
N TYR A 168 8.49 -10.91 -14.13
CA TYR A 168 7.91 -11.79 -15.14
C TYR A 168 6.38 -11.71 -15.11
N ARG A 169 5.77 -11.89 -16.28
CA ARG A 169 4.34 -12.21 -16.42
C ARG A 169 4.17 -13.64 -16.92
N SER A 170 3.10 -14.29 -16.51
CA SER A 170 2.76 -15.60 -17.03
C SER A 170 1.63 -15.50 -18.05
N ILE A 171 1.80 -16.22 -19.17
CA ILE A 171 0.72 -16.46 -20.13
C ILE A 171 0.47 -17.95 -20.23
N THR A 172 -0.79 -18.32 -20.44
CA THR A 172 -1.17 -19.72 -20.66
C THR A 172 -1.66 -19.85 -22.09
N ILE A 173 -0.99 -20.66 -22.88
CA ILE A 173 -1.36 -20.98 -24.27
C ILE A 173 -1.73 -22.46 -24.29
N GLY A 174 -3.02 -22.76 -24.42
CA GLY A 174 -3.55 -24.10 -24.24
C GLY A 174 -3.27 -24.61 -22.80
N ARG A 175 -2.51 -25.71 -22.69
CA ARG A 175 -2.12 -26.30 -21.39
C ARG A 175 -0.73 -25.86 -20.91
N LYS A 176 0.00 -25.07 -21.68
CA LYS A 176 1.38 -24.67 -21.36
C LYS A 176 1.42 -23.28 -20.77
N LYS A 177 1.98 -23.19 -19.56
CA LYS A 177 2.28 -21.90 -18.88
C LYS A 177 3.69 -21.45 -19.27
N THR A 178 3.80 -20.25 -19.85
CA THR A 178 5.08 -19.64 -20.26
C THR A 178 5.31 -18.36 -19.47
N MET A 179 6.54 -18.17 -18.98
CA MET A 179 6.97 -16.96 -18.29
C MET A 179 7.64 -16.02 -19.28
N ILE A 180 7.18 -14.78 -19.34
CA ILE A 180 7.72 -13.73 -20.21
C ILE A 180 8.38 -12.68 -19.32
N PRO A 181 9.65 -12.33 -19.56
CA PRO A 181 10.31 -11.28 -18.81
C PRO A 181 9.64 -9.92 -19.09
N LEU A 182 9.62 -9.07 -18.07
CA LEU A 182 9.11 -7.70 -18.15
C LEU A 182 10.29 -6.74 -18.36
N ASN A 183 10.07 -5.68 -19.14
CA ASN A 183 10.99 -4.56 -19.18
C ASN A 183 10.88 -3.71 -17.91
N PRO A 184 11.80 -2.76 -17.63
CA PRO A 184 11.78 -1.97 -16.41
C PRO A 184 10.48 -1.20 -16.14
N THR A 185 9.83 -0.68 -17.17
CA THR A 185 8.54 0.03 -17.07
C THR A 185 7.42 -0.94 -16.67
N GLN A 186 7.30 -2.06 -17.36
CA GLN A 186 6.32 -3.10 -17.04
C GLN A 186 6.52 -3.69 -15.64
N ALA A 187 7.77 -3.77 -15.17
CA ALA A 187 8.06 -4.23 -13.81
C ALA A 187 7.61 -3.21 -12.74
N LEU A 188 7.69 -1.90 -13.03
CA LEU A 188 7.08 -0.87 -12.19
C LEU A 188 5.56 -0.98 -12.17
N ASP A 189 4.94 -1.19 -13.33
CA ASP A 189 3.48 -1.39 -13.43
C ASP A 189 3.03 -2.64 -12.65
N ALA A 190 3.83 -3.71 -12.66
CA ALA A 190 3.58 -4.91 -11.87
C ALA A 190 3.63 -4.63 -10.36
N CYS A 191 4.58 -3.80 -9.88
CA CYS A 191 4.60 -3.34 -8.50
C CYS A 191 3.36 -2.52 -8.14
N ASP A 192 2.92 -1.63 -9.05
CA ASP A 192 1.75 -0.79 -8.87
C ASP A 192 0.46 -1.61 -8.82
N ALA A 193 0.37 -2.66 -9.63
CA ALA A 193 -0.76 -3.59 -9.63
C ALA A 193 -0.83 -4.46 -8.37
N LEU A 194 0.31 -4.74 -7.72
CA LEU A 194 0.39 -5.49 -6.45
C LEU A 194 0.08 -4.62 -5.23
N SER A 195 0.19 -3.29 -5.32
CA SER A 195 0.02 -2.34 -4.23
C SER A 195 -1.41 -1.92 -4.03
#